data_837c0ec5bf6adc00cee79ab95d1ac264
#
_entry.id   837c0ec5bf6adc00cee79ab95d1ac264
#
_cell.length_a   1.000
_cell.length_b   1.000
_cell.length_c   1.000
_cell.angle_alpha   90.00
_cell.angle_beta   90.00
_cell.angle_gamma   90.00
#
_symmetry.space_group_name_H-M   'P 1'
#
loop_
_entity.id
_entity.type
_entity.pdbx_description
1 polymer ?
#
loop_
_entity_poly.entity_id
_entity_poly.type
_entity_poly.pdbx_seq_one_letter_code
_entity_poly.pdbx_strand_id
1 'polypeptide(L)'
;MKVLILSLMLVAFGCNASKKNSAVDIAPEGSKVVVDSLPVCVKVLIEKMKSEAVTNPPRKIYSYIYLGKKVFYVPAVCCDNFSDLYNDSCRLMGHPDGGITGRGDGKIKEFGTATEEKLLWADSRK
;
A
#
# COMPACT_ATOMS: atom_id res chain seq x y z
N MET A 1 37.07 -64.57 9.14
CA MET A 1 35.75 -65.03 9.59
C MET A 1 35.21 -64.03 10.56
N LYS A 2 34.31 -63.16 10.14
CA LYS A 2 33.36 -62.46 11.03
C LYS A 2 32.26 -61.90 10.17
N VAL A 3 31.10 -62.32 10.52
CA VAL A 3 29.83 -62.13 9.82
C VAL A 3 29.39 -60.68 9.95
N LEU A 4 29.09 -60.03 8.82
CA LEU A 4 28.48 -58.70 8.76
C LEU A 4 26.96 -58.88 8.87
N ILE A 5 26.40 -58.35 9.93
CA ILE A 5 24.93 -58.22 10.06
C ILE A 5 24.53 -56.82 9.56
N LEU A 6 23.90 -56.83 8.42
CA LEU A 6 23.34 -55.62 7.78
C LEU A 6 21.96 -55.36 8.37
N SER A 7 21.85 -54.39 9.24
CA SER A 7 20.56 -53.94 9.77
C SER A 7 19.95 -52.91 8.84
N LEU A 8 18.89 -53.29 8.15
CA LEU A 8 18.12 -52.44 7.23
C LEU A 8 17.05 -51.70 8.05
N MET A 9 17.31 -50.43 8.35
CA MET A 9 16.30 -49.55 8.93
C MET A 9 15.47 -48.94 7.80
N LEU A 10 14.24 -49.40 7.67
CA LEU A 10 13.22 -48.75 6.86
C LEU A 10 12.70 -47.49 7.61
N VAL A 11 13.04 -46.35 7.11
CA VAL A 11 12.38 -45.09 7.54
C VAL A 11 11.21 -44.82 6.60
N ALA A 12 10.01 -45.03 7.11
CA ALA A 12 8.81 -44.63 6.41
C ALA A 12 8.63 -43.11 6.46
N PHE A 13 8.86 -42.44 5.34
CA PHE A 13 8.47 -41.04 5.17
C PHE A 13 6.97 -40.94 4.95
N GLY A 14 6.27 -40.54 5.99
CA GLY A 14 4.87 -40.16 5.89
C GLY A 14 4.75 -38.83 5.13
N CYS A 15 4.28 -38.89 3.88
CA CYS A 15 3.82 -37.72 3.15
C CYS A 15 2.56 -37.18 3.80
N ASN A 16 2.68 -36.07 4.52
CA ASN A 16 1.52 -35.30 4.94
C ASN A 16 1.18 -34.29 3.84
N ALA A 17 0.30 -34.68 2.94
CA ALA A 17 -0.26 -33.80 1.93
C ALA A 17 -1.26 -32.87 2.61
N SER A 18 -0.83 -31.68 2.95
CA SER A 18 -1.76 -30.60 3.34
C SER A 18 -2.40 -30.01 2.11
N LYS A 19 -3.65 -30.30 1.97
CA LYS A 19 -4.57 -29.74 0.97
C LYS A 19 -4.99 -28.34 1.40
N LYS A 20 -5.13 -27.52 0.45
CA LYS A 20 -6.32 -26.83 -0.04
C LYS A 20 -6.01 -25.40 -0.38
N ASN A 21 -5.78 -25.26 -1.62
CA ASN A 21 -6.11 -24.01 -2.29
C ASN A 21 -7.61 -23.97 -2.45
N SER A 22 -8.27 -23.22 -1.62
CA SER A 22 -9.61 -22.78 -1.92
C SER A 22 -9.48 -21.59 -2.86
N ALA A 23 -9.97 -21.79 -4.08
CA ALA A 23 -10.25 -20.71 -4.98
C ALA A 23 -11.18 -19.73 -4.27
N VAL A 24 -10.73 -18.50 -4.09
CA VAL A 24 -11.57 -17.41 -3.62
C VAL A 24 -12.18 -16.77 -4.84
N ASP A 25 -13.48 -16.95 -4.98
CA ASP A 25 -14.30 -16.23 -5.93
C ASP A 25 -14.10 -14.73 -5.74
N ILE A 26 -13.68 -14.09 -6.82
CA ILE A 26 -13.57 -12.64 -6.89
C ILE A 26 -14.97 -12.10 -7.19
N ALA A 27 -15.68 -11.72 -6.16
CA ALA A 27 -16.83 -10.84 -6.30
C ALA A 27 -16.33 -9.38 -6.19
N PRO A 28 -16.73 -8.47 -7.07
CA PRO A 28 -16.38 -7.05 -6.97
C PRO A 28 -17.39 -6.36 -6.05
N GLU A 29 -17.16 -6.42 -4.76
CA GLU A 29 -17.91 -5.58 -3.84
C GLU A 29 -16.97 -4.71 -3.02
N GLY A 30 -17.31 -3.44 -3.01
CA GLY A 30 -16.79 -2.29 -2.30
C GLY A 30 -15.76 -2.59 -1.22
N SER A 31 -14.51 -2.42 -1.56
CA SER A 31 -13.38 -2.67 -0.67
C SER A 31 -13.51 -1.83 0.59
N LYS A 32 -14.12 -2.39 1.62
CA LYS A 32 -14.08 -1.85 2.97
C LYS A 32 -12.62 -2.00 3.43
N VAL A 33 -11.83 -0.98 3.19
CA VAL A 33 -10.43 -0.95 3.61
C VAL A 33 -10.41 -1.17 5.12
N VAL A 34 -9.85 -2.29 5.55
CA VAL A 34 -9.70 -2.59 6.98
C VAL A 34 -8.61 -1.66 7.51
N VAL A 35 -9.01 -0.61 8.20
CA VAL A 35 -8.12 0.46 8.69
C VAL A 35 -7.00 -0.09 9.56
N ASP A 36 -7.23 -1.21 10.28
CA ASP A 36 -6.22 -1.81 11.15
C ASP A 36 -4.97 -2.34 10.43
N SER A 37 -5.08 -2.70 9.16
CA SER A 37 -3.94 -3.19 8.35
C SER A 37 -3.14 -2.09 7.67
N LEU A 38 -3.56 -0.82 7.79
CA LEU A 38 -2.89 0.30 7.15
C LEU A 38 -1.59 0.68 7.85
N PRO A 39 -0.57 1.15 7.10
CA PRO A 39 0.65 1.71 7.68
C PRO A 39 0.34 2.84 8.67
N VAL A 40 1.17 2.97 9.71
CA VAL A 40 0.98 3.99 10.76
C VAL A 40 0.87 5.39 10.17
N CYS A 41 1.73 5.71 9.20
CA CYS A 41 1.67 7.00 8.50
C CYS A 41 0.30 7.27 7.87
N VAL A 42 -0.28 6.27 7.21
CA VAL A 42 -1.58 6.43 6.55
C VAL A 42 -2.67 6.66 7.59
N LYS A 43 -2.63 5.96 8.72
CA LYS A 43 -3.58 6.20 9.84
C LYS A 43 -3.50 7.65 10.35
N VAL A 44 -2.30 8.17 10.56
CA VAL A 44 -2.09 9.57 10.99
C VAL A 44 -2.66 10.56 9.98
N LEU A 45 -2.41 10.33 8.69
CA LEU A 45 -2.95 11.19 7.62
C LEU A 45 -4.48 11.14 7.57
N ILE A 46 -5.09 9.96 7.74
CA ILE A 46 -6.54 9.79 7.78
C ILE A 46 -7.13 10.59 8.95
N GLU A 47 -6.59 10.46 10.16
CA GLU A 47 -7.10 11.16 11.33
C GLU A 47 -6.99 12.70 11.15
N LYS A 48 -5.89 13.18 10.58
CA LYS A 48 -5.75 14.59 10.22
C LYS A 48 -6.86 15.02 9.25
N MET A 49 -7.08 14.27 8.17
CA MET A 49 -8.09 14.60 7.17
C MET A 49 -9.51 14.55 7.72
N LYS A 50 -9.79 13.61 8.63
CA LYS A 50 -11.09 13.51 9.31
C LYS A 50 -11.36 14.68 10.26
N SER A 51 -10.33 15.32 10.81
CA SER A 51 -10.49 16.52 11.62
C SER A 51 -10.80 17.77 10.82
N GLU A 52 -10.64 17.72 9.50
CA GLU A 52 -10.92 18.82 8.59
C GLU A 52 -12.31 18.68 7.95
N ALA A 53 -12.80 19.75 7.33
CA ALA A 53 -14.07 19.73 6.61
C ALA A 53 -14.05 18.72 5.46
N VAL A 54 -15.22 18.16 5.17
CA VAL A 54 -15.40 17.30 3.99
C VAL A 54 -15.16 18.09 2.73
N THR A 55 -14.48 17.49 1.77
CA THR A 55 -14.15 18.13 0.49
C THR A 55 -14.90 17.46 -0.67
N ASN A 56 -15.06 18.21 -1.74
CA ASN A 56 -15.57 17.69 -3.01
C ASN A 56 -14.59 18.10 -4.14
N PRO A 57 -13.92 17.15 -4.78
CA PRO A 57 -14.00 15.70 -4.61
C PRO A 57 -13.48 15.20 -3.24
N PRO A 58 -13.89 13.98 -2.82
CA PRO A 58 -13.42 13.40 -1.56
C PRO A 58 -11.91 13.19 -1.55
N ARG A 59 -11.28 13.40 -0.39
CA ARG A 59 -9.86 13.15 -0.20
C ARG A 59 -9.53 11.67 -0.34
N LYS A 60 -8.34 11.39 -0.86
CA LYS A 60 -7.84 10.03 -1.08
C LYS A 60 -6.39 9.93 -0.66
N ILE A 61 -5.96 8.72 -0.34
CA ILE A 61 -4.56 8.37 -0.10
C ILE A 61 -4.22 7.16 -0.95
N TYR A 62 -3.15 7.28 -1.73
CA TYR A 62 -2.59 6.20 -2.53
C TYR A 62 -1.21 5.81 -2.02
N SER A 63 -0.80 4.59 -2.26
CA SER A 63 0.60 4.20 -2.16
C SER A 63 1.18 3.98 -3.56
N TYR A 64 2.48 4.22 -3.67
CA TYR A 64 3.31 3.94 -4.85
C TYR A 64 4.66 3.39 -4.42
N ILE A 65 5.36 2.77 -5.36
CA ILE A 65 6.81 2.56 -5.27
C ILE A 65 7.48 3.64 -6.12
N TYR A 66 8.21 4.51 -5.47
CA TYR A 66 8.96 5.60 -6.08
C TYR A 66 10.43 5.50 -5.70
N LEU A 67 11.33 5.43 -6.70
CA LEU A 67 12.77 5.18 -6.52
C LEU A 67 13.05 3.97 -5.60
N GLY A 68 12.30 2.87 -5.78
CA GLY A 68 12.43 1.64 -5.01
C GLY A 68 11.92 1.70 -3.57
N LYS A 69 11.25 2.78 -3.17
CA LYS A 69 10.71 2.95 -1.81
C LYS A 69 9.20 3.17 -1.84
N LYS A 70 8.54 2.66 -0.81
CA LYS A 70 7.12 2.92 -0.63
C LYS A 70 6.90 4.37 -0.20
N VAL A 71 5.99 5.03 -0.89
CA VAL A 71 5.58 6.40 -0.61
C VAL A 71 4.05 6.50 -0.57
N PHE A 72 3.54 7.55 0.05
CA PHE A 72 2.11 7.83 0.15
C PHE A 72 1.81 9.16 -0.51
N TYR A 73 0.87 9.12 -1.45
CA TYR A 73 0.46 10.25 -2.26
C TYR A 73 -0.94 10.69 -1.88
N VAL A 74 -1.10 11.97 -1.64
CA VAL A 74 -2.36 12.63 -1.32
C VAL A 74 -2.65 13.64 -2.42
N PRO A 75 -3.58 13.34 -3.34
CA PRO A 75 -3.94 14.26 -4.41
C PRO A 75 -4.50 15.59 -3.85
N ALA A 76 -4.21 16.67 -4.54
CA ALA A 76 -4.89 17.95 -4.32
C ALA A 76 -6.40 17.78 -4.49
N VAL A 77 -7.17 18.45 -3.65
CA VAL A 77 -8.64 18.39 -3.72
C VAL A 77 -9.21 19.31 -4.77
N CYS A 78 -8.52 20.41 -5.07
CA CYS A 78 -8.92 21.31 -6.15
C CYS A 78 -7.83 22.31 -6.52
N CYS A 79 -7.99 22.83 -7.70
CA CYS A 79 -7.46 24.12 -8.14
C CYS A 79 -5.92 24.19 -8.12
N ASP A 80 -5.38 25.26 -7.58
CA ASP A 80 -3.93 25.51 -7.53
C ASP A 80 -3.24 24.89 -6.31
N ASN A 81 -3.93 23.99 -5.60
CA ASN A 81 -3.32 23.28 -4.47
C ASN A 81 -2.31 22.25 -4.95
N PHE A 82 -1.31 22.04 -4.13
CA PHE A 82 -0.34 20.97 -4.35
C PHE A 82 -0.87 19.62 -3.87
N SER A 83 -0.49 18.57 -4.58
CA SER A 83 -0.56 17.21 -4.05
C SER A 83 0.64 16.96 -3.16
N ASP A 84 0.47 16.14 -2.14
CA ASP A 84 1.51 15.85 -1.15
C ASP A 84 2.09 14.46 -1.34
N LEU A 85 3.40 14.33 -1.22
CA LEU A 85 4.10 13.04 -1.22
C LEU A 85 4.83 12.83 0.10
N TYR A 86 4.49 11.75 0.81
CA TYR A 86 5.08 11.37 2.09
C TYR A 86 5.90 10.09 1.96
N ASN A 87 6.99 9.99 2.72
CA ASN A 87 7.71 8.71 2.86
C ASN A 87 7.02 7.78 3.88
N ASP A 88 7.58 6.59 4.08
CA ASP A 88 7.10 5.59 5.02
C ASP A 88 7.09 6.05 6.49
N SER A 89 7.95 7.02 6.83
CA SER A 89 8.03 7.65 8.15
C SER A 89 7.10 8.87 8.31
N CYS A 90 6.17 9.07 7.38
CA CYS A 90 5.24 10.22 7.39
C CYS A 90 5.88 11.60 7.25
N ARG A 91 7.07 11.68 6.72
CA ARG A 91 7.70 12.95 6.41
C ARG A 91 7.29 13.40 5.02
N LEU A 92 6.83 14.64 4.91
CA LEU A 92 6.58 15.26 3.61
C LEU A 92 7.90 15.37 2.82
N MET A 93 7.92 14.76 1.64
CA MET A 93 9.06 14.78 0.73
C MET A 93 9.03 16.00 -0.21
N GLY A 94 7.84 16.42 -0.59
CA GLY A 94 7.57 17.52 -1.51
C GLY A 94 6.22 17.31 -2.22
N HIS A 95 6.04 18.07 -3.28
CA HIS A 95 4.80 18.15 -4.04
C HIS A 95 5.07 17.73 -5.49
N PRO A 96 4.71 16.50 -5.90
CA PRO A 96 5.04 16.00 -7.23
C PRO A 96 4.26 16.69 -8.35
N ASP A 97 3.08 17.20 -8.03
CA ASP A 97 2.20 17.88 -8.98
C ASP A 97 1.31 18.92 -8.29
N GLY A 98 0.41 19.53 -9.05
CA GLY A 98 -0.44 20.62 -8.57
C GLY A 98 0.23 21.98 -8.63
N GLY A 99 -0.36 22.94 -7.93
CA GLY A 99 -0.01 24.35 -8.03
C GLY A 99 -0.42 24.97 -9.38
N ILE A 100 -0.20 26.26 -9.55
CA ILE A 100 -0.60 27.02 -10.75
C ILE A 100 -0.06 26.41 -12.04
N THR A 101 1.15 25.84 -12.01
CA THR A 101 1.78 25.25 -13.20
C THR A 101 1.47 23.76 -13.40
N GLY A 102 0.83 23.11 -12.43
CA GLY A 102 0.62 21.66 -12.42
C GLY A 102 1.87 20.81 -12.22
N ARG A 103 3.04 21.43 -12.05
CA ARG A 103 4.34 20.74 -12.00
C ARG A 103 4.88 20.51 -10.58
N GLY A 104 4.07 20.78 -9.58
CA GLY A 104 4.48 20.69 -8.19
C GLY A 104 5.52 21.72 -7.79
N ASP A 105 6.28 21.43 -6.75
CA ASP A 105 7.30 22.33 -6.18
C ASP A 105 8.72 22.10 -6.75
N GLY A 106 8.85 21.17 -7.69
CA GLY A 106 10.12 20.84 -8.34
C GLY A 106 11.09 20.01 -7.51
N LYS A 107 10.75 19.64 -6.28
CA LYS A 107 11.59 18.77 -5.42
C LYS A 107 11.48 17.29 -5.81
N ILE A 108 10.28 16.87 -6.21
CA ILE A 108 10.04 15.51 -6.65
C ILE A 108 10.25 15.40 -8.16
N LYS A 109 11.21 14.60 -8.57
CA LYS A 109 11.54 14.41 -9.98
C LYS A 109 10.87 13.16 -10.51
N GLU A 110 10.36 13.22 -11.72
CA GLU A 110 9.88 12.06 -12.48
C GLU A 110 8.90 11.18 -11.68
N PHE A 111 8.00 11.77 -10.88
CA PHE A 111 6.99 11.00 -10.13
C PHE A 111 6.11 10.15 -11.05
N GLY A 112 5.93 10.55 -12.31
CA GLY A 112 5.23 9.76 -13.31
C GLY A 112 5.85 8.38 -13.60
N THR A 113 7.08 8.11 -13.14
CA THR A 113 7.71 6.78 -13.22
C THR A 113 7.41 5.90 -12.00
N ALA A 114 6.70 6.40 -10.99
CA ALA A 114 6.30 5.61 -9.84
C ALA A 114 5.35 4.48 -10.27
N THR A 115 5.50 3.33 -9.63
CA THR A 115 4.78 2.09 -9.95
C THR A 115 3.92 1.61 -8.78
N GLU A 116 3.18 0.53 -8.99
CA GLU A 116 2.36 -0.13 -7.96
C GLU A 116 1.35 0.81 -7.29
N GLU A 117 0.63 1.59 -8.09
CA GLU A 117 -0.46 2.42 -7.59
C GLU A 117 -1.49 1.58 -6.85
N LYS A 118 -1.79 1.96 -5.62
CA LYS A 118 -2.83 1.32 -4.82
C LYS A 118 -3.59 2.36 -4.02
N LEU A 119 -4.91 2.41 -4.18
CA LEU A 119 -5.78 3.20 -3.30
C LEU A 119 -5.79 2.57 -1.90
N LEU A 120 -5.39 3.33 -0.90
CA LEU A 120 -5.38 2.90 0.49
C LEU A 120 -6.60 3.40 1.27
N TRP A 121 -7.08 4.60 0.97
CA TRP A 121 -8.21 5.20 1.64
C TRP A 121 -8.89 6.27 0.78
N ALA A 122 -10.19 6.37 0.93
CA ALA A 122 -10.99 7.46 0.38
C ALA A 122 -11.98 7.94 1.46
N ASP A 123 -12.17 9.25 1.56
CA ASP A 123 -13.13 9.85 2.49
C ASP A 123 -14.54 9.49 2.06
N SER A 124 -15.28 8.82 2.90
CA SER A 124 -16.67 8.41 2.64
C SER A 124 -17.70 9.30 3.34
N ARG A 125 -17.25 10.32 4.06
CA ARG A 125 -18.16 11.30 4.70
C ARG A 125 -18.89 12.10 3.63
N LYS A 126 -20.12 12.52 3.96
CA LYS A 126 -21.01 13.32 3.09
C LYS A 126 -21.32 14.63 3.77
#